data_52e5b8e6e21f8a0a68505b014eb8d541
#
_entry.id   52e5b8e6e21f8a0a68505b014eb8d541
#
_cell.length_a   1.000
_cell.length_b   1.000
_cell.length_c   1.000
_cell.angle_alpha   90.00
_cell.angle_beta   90.00
_cell.angle_gamma   90.00
#
_symmetry.space_group_name_H-M   'P 1'
#
loop_
_entity.id
_entity.type
_entity.pdbx_description
1 polymer ?
#
loop_
_entity_poly.entity_id
_entity_poly.type
_entity_poly.pdbx_seq_one_letter_code
_entity_poly.pdbx_strand_id
1 'polypeptide(L)'
;MSNLDSLVLEPIEQPLSNTPNMLSNEDRVLCNMTPLQRLYSIDEDTYEELVCVWAYSCLGNKGYTEVYRVGQAGDKGRDVLAYYDRVKGAFDLYQCKQYKSALTYSDLCGEMGKLLIYTFNNTYPIPQNYYILCPKDVSQSFVDLLSNNGKNLKIKLKNYWETVINKKVGPNWVALNEEL
;
A
#
# COMPACT_ATOMS: atom_id res chain seq x y z
N MET A 1 17.16 15.28 -9.46
CA MET A 1 17.06 13.89 -9.92
C MET A 1 16.82 13.08 -8.66
N SER A 2 15.58 12.66 -8.41
CA SER A 2 15.20 11.91 -7.22
C SER A 2 15.78 10.50 -7.29
N ASN A 3 16.35 10.03 -6.19
CA ASN A 3 16.96 8.70 -6.00
C ASN A 3 15.92 7.55 -6.10
N LEU A 4 15.19 7.45 -7.20
CA LEU A 4 14.34 6.29 -7.50
C LEU A 4 15.18 5.07 -7.93
N ASP A 5 16.44 5.29 -8.33
CA ASP A 5 17.33 4.25 -8.86
C ASP A 5 17.86 3.26 -7.82
N SER A 6 17.63 3.50 -6.52
CA SER A 6 18.07 2.58 -5.45
C SER A 6 16.98 1.60 -4.99
N LEU A 7 15.79 1.65 -5.59
CA LEU A 7 14.71 0.72 -5.26
C LEU A 7 14.85 -0.55 -6.09
N VAL A 8 14.80 -1.68 -5.41
CA VAL A 8 14.57 -2.96 -6.09
C VAL A 8 13.08 -3.00 -6.45
N LEU A 9 12.78 -2.73 -7.72
CA LEU A 9 11.46 -2.88 -8.29
C LEU A 9 11.38 -4.27 -8.90
N GLU A 10 10.45 -5.09 -8.44
CA GLU A 10 10.15 -6.37 -9.04
C GLU A 10 9.11 -6.15 -10.16
N PRO A 11 9.50 -6.29 -11.44
CA PRO A 11 8.52 -6.23 -12.52
C PRO A 11 7.57 -7.42 -12.41
N ILE A 12 6.31 -7.21 -12.75
CA ILE A 12 5.38 -8.32 -12.90
C ILE A 12 5.87 -9.19 -14.05
N GLU A 13 6.31 -10.41 -13.76
CA GLU A 13 6.37 -11.43 -14.77
C GLU A 13 4.95 -11.68 -15.28
N GLN A 14 4.79 -11.77 -16.62
CA GLN A 14 3.47 -11.94 -17.22
C GLN A 14 2.71 -13.06 -16.51
N PRO A 15 1.40 -12.90 -16.24
CA PRO A 15 0.61 -13.89 -15.56
C PRO A 15 0.82 -15.25 -16.25
N LEU A 16 1.21 -16.24 -15.47
CA LEU A 16 1.48 -17.61 -15.88
C LEU A 16 0.47 -18.04 -16.93
N SER A 17 0.97 -18.41 -18.10
CA SER A 17 0.15 -18.96 -19.19
C SER A 17 -0.74 -20.07 -18.63
N ASN A 18 -2.04 -19.97 -18.85
CA ASN A 18 -3.05 -20.94 -18.44
C ASN A 18 -2.77 -22.32 -19.04
N THR A 19 -1.89 -23.09 -18.44
CA THR A 19 -1.90 -24.54 -18.61
C THR A 19 -2.75 -25.11 -17.48
N PRO A 20 -3.82 -25.83 -17.78
CA PRO A 20 -4.60 -26.51 -16.75
C PRO A 20 -3.78 -27.67 -16.20
N ASN A 21 -2.93 -27.38 -15.22
CA ASN A 21 -2.34 -28.44 -14.40
C ASN A 21 -3.45 -29.04 -13.53
N MET A 22 -3.43 -30.38 -13.39
CA MET A 22 -4.31 -31.05 -12.44
C MET A 22 -4.21 -30.36 -11.09
N LEU A 23 -5.34 -29.89 -10.60
CA LEU A 23 -5.44 -29.20 -9.31
C LEU A 23 -4.83 -30.06 -8.21
N SER A 24 -3.87 -29.53 -7.48
CA SER A 24 -3.33 -30.16 -6.27
C SER A 24 -4.43 -30.32 -5.22
N ASN A 25 -4.19 -31.09 -4.16
CA ASN A 25 -5.14 -31.19 -3.06
C ASN A 25 -5.36 -29.82 -2.37
N GLU A 26 -4.35 -28.97 -2.34
CA GLU A 26 -4.42 -27.60 -1.85
C GLU A 26 -5.30 -26.74 -2.76
N ASP A 27 -5.15 -26.86 -4.08
CA ASP A 27 -6.02 -26.17 -5.04
C ASP A 27 -7.48 -26.58 -4.90
N ARG A 28 -7.77 -27.86 -4.61
CA ARG A 28 -9.14 -28.34 -4.37
C ARG A 28 -9.76 -27.73 -3.12
N VAL A 29 -8.99 -27.56 -2.06
CA VAL A 29 -9.46 -26.87 -0.85
C VAL A 29 -9.75 -25.40 -1.17
N LEU A 30 -8.86 -24.74 -1.89
CA LEU A 30 -9.04 -23.36 -2.32
C LEU A 30 -10.25 -23.18 -3.25
N CYS A 31 -10.56 -24.16 -4.12
CA CYS A 31 -11.73 -24.12 -5.01
C CYS A 31 -13.06 -24.04 -4.25
N ASN A 32 -13.13 -24.57 -3.04
CA ASN A 32 -14.33 -24.53 -2.19
C ASN A 32 -14.45 -23.25 -1.36
N MET A 33 -13.44 -22.39 -1.38
CA MET A 33 -13.45 -21.11 -0.66
C MET A 33 -14.07 -20.01 -1.53
N THR A 34 -14.82 -19.12 -0.89
CA THR A 34 -15.22 -17.84 -1.54
C THR A 34 -14.00 -17.00 -1.85
N PRO A 35 -14.05 -16.07 -2.82
CA PRO A 35 -12.94 -15.17 -3.12
C PRO A 35 -12.41 -14.45 -1.87
N LEU A 36 -13.28 -14.00 -0.99
CA LEU A 36 -12.92 -13.34 0.24
C LEU A 36 -12.19 -14.28 1.23
N GLN A 37 -12.66 -15.53 1.36
CA GLN A 37 -11.98 -16.53 2.19
C GLN A 37 -10.56 -16.83 1.68
N ARG A 38 -10.36 -16.84 0.37
CA ARG A 38 -9.02 -16.99 -0.24
C ARG A 38 -8.11 -15.83 0.14
N LEU A 39 -8.60 -14.58 0.06
CA LEU A 39 -7.84 -13.41 0.52
C LEU A 39 -7.44 -13.47 1.98
N TYR A 40 -8.23 -14.14 2.84
CA TYR A 40 -7.89 -14.33 4.25
C TYR A 40 -6.86 -15.42 4.49
N SER A 41 -6.68 -16.35 3.55
CA SER A 41 -5.79 -17.50 3.70
C SER A 41 -4.37 -17.27 3.16
N ILE A 42 -4.16 -16.28 2.32
CA ILE A 42 -2.84 -15.96 1.78
C ILE A 42 -2.04 -15.10 2.76
N ASP A 43 -0.72 -15.15 2.65
CA ASP A 43 0.20 -14.32 3.43
C ASP A 43 0.30 -12.89 2.87
N GLU A 44 1.04 -12.04 3.57
CA GLU A 44 1.21 -10.62 3.21
C GLU A 44 1.90 -10.45 1.86
N ASP A 45 2.97 -11.22 1.59
CA ASP A 45 3.72 -11.17 0.33
C ASP A 45 2.84 -11.57 -0.86
N THR A 46 2.11 -12.67 -0.74
CA THR A 46 1.15 -13.14 -1.76
C THR A 46 0.02 -12.12 -1.97
N TYR A 47 -0.41 -11.42 -0.90
CA TYR A 47 -1.43 -10.40 -1.02
C TYR A 47 -0.93 -9.17 -1.79
N GLU A 48 0.30 -8.71 -1.54
CA GLU A 48 0.92 -7.63 -2.29
C GLU A 48 1.10 -7.98 -3.77
N GLU A 49 1.55 -9.22 -4.07
CA GLU A 49 1.65 -9.71 -5.44
C GLU A 49 0.29 -9.71 -6.15
N LEU A 50 -0.75 -10.21 -5.47
CA LEU A 50 -2.11 -10.20 -6.00
C LEU A 50 -2.59 -8.77 -6.30
N VAL A 51 -2.33 -7.82 -5.40
CA VAL A 51 -2.68 -6.41 -5.61
C VAL A 51 -1.92 -5.83 -6.81
N CYS A 52 -0.64 -6.18 -6.95
CA CYS A 52 0.18 -5.75 -8.08
C CYS A 52 -0.39 -6.26 -9.42
N VAL A 53 -0.71 -7.56 -9.52
CA VAL A 53 -1.33 -8.17 -10.69
C VAL A 53 -2.70 -7.57 -10.98
N TRP A 54 -3.50 -7.34 -9.93
CA TRP A 54 -4.81 -6.71 -10.07
C TRP A 54 -4.70 -5.27 -10.56
N ALA A 55 -3.79 -4.47 -10.01
CA ALA A 55 -3.56 -3.11 -10.46
C ALA A 55 -3.15 -3.07 -11.94
N TYR A 56 -2.28 -3.98 -12.36
CA TYR A 56 -1.88 -4.10 -13.77
C TYR A 56 -3.02 -4.54 -14.69
N SER A 57 -3.74 -5.61 -14.32
CA SER A 57 -4.70 -6.28 -15.21
C SER A 57 -6.07 -5.60 -15.20
N CYS A 58 -6.56 -5.15 -14.04
CA CYS A 58 -7.92 -4.65 -13.87
C CYS A 58 -8.00 -3.13 -13.93
N LEU A 59 -6.92 -2.44 -13.61
CA LEU A 59 -6.86 -0.98 -13.58
C LEU A 59 -6.16 -0.37 -14.82
N GLY A 60 -5.83 -1.17 -15.83
CA GLY A 60 -5.26 -0.68 -17.08
C GLY A 60 -6.09 0.43 -17.73
N ASN A 61 -7.42 0.39 -17.57
CA ASN A 61 -8.32 1.46 -18.01
C ASN A 61 -8.14 2.79 -17.26
N LYS A 62 -7.40 2.80 -16.14
CA LYS A 62 -7.00 4.03 -15.44
C LYS A 62 -5.82 4.75 -16.09
N GLY A 63 -5.24 4.17 -17.12
CA GLY A 63 -4.14 4.77 -17.87
C GLY A 63 -2.76 4.53 -17.26
N TYR A 64 -2.60 3.51 -16.40
CA TYR A 64 -1.28 3.11 -15.94
C TYR A 64 -0.45 2.54 -17.08
N THR A 65 0.80 2.97 -17.14
CA THR A 65 1.79 2.49 -18.11
C THR A 65 2.65 1.36 -17.54
N GLU A 66 2.89 1.40 -16.23
CA GLU A 66 3.75 0.45 -15.53
C GLU A 66 3.22 0.22 -14.11
N VAL A 67 3.34 -1.00 -13.60
CA VAL A 67 3.00 -1.34 -12.22
C VAL A 67 4.14 -2.19 -11.63
N TYR A 68 4.54 -1.89 -10.41
CA TYR A 68 5.62 -2.55 -9.71
C TYR A 68 5.24 -2.91 -8.29
N ARG A 69 5.62 -4.08 -7.85
CA ARG A 69 5.74 -4.39 -6.44
C ARG A 69 7.06 -3.85 -5.92
N VAL A 70 7.06 -3.24 -4.74
CA VAL A 70 8.28 -2.82 -4.06
C VAL A 70 8.62 -3.90 -3.04
N GLY A 71 9.52 -4.81 -3.43
CA GLY A 71 9.97 -5.89 -2.56
C GLY A 71 11.06 -5.44 -1.59
N GLN A 72 11.14 -6.11 -0.42
CA GLN A 72 12.21 -6.08 0.57
C GLN A 72 12.19 -4.95 1.62
N ALA A 73 12.97 -5.19 2.70
CA ALA A 73 13.20 -4.24 3.77
C ALA A 73 13.77 -2.93 3.23
N GLY A 74 13.09 -1.82 3.49
CA GLY A 74 13.49 -0.50 3.00
C GLY A 74 12.56 0.08 1.95
N ASP A 75 11.38 -0.50 1.75
CA ASP A 75 10.31 -0.04 0.86
C ASP A 75 9.86 1.41 1.13
N LYS A 76 10.20 1.95 2.30
CA LYS A 76 9.82 3.29 2.76
C LYS A 76 8.30 3.49 2.80
N GLY A 77 7.56 2.42 3.13
CA GLY A 77 6.10 2.42 3.21
C GLY A 77 5.41 2.39 1.85
N ARG A 78 5.96 1.64 0.89
CA ARG A 78 5.40 1.52 -0.45
C ARG A 78 5.35 0.04 -0.84
N ASP A 79 4.16 -0.51 -1.03
CA ASP A 79 4.00 -1.91 -1.38
C ASP A 79 3.82 -2.08 -2.90
N VAL A 80 2.89 -1.32 -3.53
CA VAL A 80 2.69 -1.38 -4.98
C VAL A 80 2.62 0.04 -5.55
N LEU A 81 3.36 0.28 -6.62
CA LEU A 81 3.42 1.53 -7.38
C LEU A 81 2.80 1.33 -8.76
N ALA A 82 1.81 2.14 -9.12
CA ALA A 82 1.19 2.14 -10.44
C ALA A 82 1.42 3.49 -11.13
N TYR A 83 2.28 3.51 -12.12
CA TYR A 83 2.70 4.73 -12.81
C TYR A 83 1.78 5.09 -13.97
N TYR A 84 1.37 6.34 -14.03
CA TYR A 84 0.82 6.99 -15.23
C TYR A 84 1.94 7.48 -16.16
N ASP A 85 3.01 8.02 -15.59
CA ASP A 85 4.20 8.48 -16.27
C ASP A 85 5.38 8.40 -15.32
N ARG A 86 6.24 7.41 -15.52
CA ARG A 86 7.39 7.18 -14.66
C ARG A 86 8.43 8.29 -14.75
N VAL A 87 8.59 8.88 -15.94
CA VAL A 87 9.57 9.95 -16.15
C VAL A 87 9.18 11.21 -15.38
N LYS A 88 7.89 11.51 -15.33
CA LYS A 88 7.35 12.63 -14.54
C LYS A 88 7.13 12.30 -13.08
N GLY A 89 7.30 11.03 -12.69
CA GLY A 89 7.04 10.57 -11.34
C GLY A 89 5.55 10.61 -10.94
N ALA A 90 4.64 10.52 -11.93
CA ALA A 90 3.20 10.49 -11.69
C ALA A 90 2.74 9.06 -11.45
N PHE A 91 2.30 8.75 -10.22
CA PHE A 91 1.90 7.40 -9.82
C PHE A 91 0.83 7.41 -8.74
N ASP A 92 0.14 6.29 -8.63
CA ASP A 92 -0.67 5.92 -7.48
C ASP A 92 0.11 4.94 -6.59
N LEU A 93 -0.08 5.07 -5.28
CA LEU A 93 0.53 4.20 -4.28
C LEU A 93 -0.55 3.35 -3.61
N TYR A 94 -0.34 2.03 -3.62
CA TYR A 94 -1.18 1.06 -2.92
C TYR A 94 -0.42 0.51 -1.72
N GLN A 95 -0.99 0.70 -0.53
CA GLN A 95 -0.53 0.13 0.73
C GLN A 95 -1.37 -1.10 1.04
N CYS A 96 -0.74 -2.25 1.15
CA CYS A 96 -1.38 -3.54 1.41
C CYS A 96 -1.34 -3.86 2.91
N LYS A 97 -2.48 -4.28 3.46
CA LYS A 97 -2.58 -4.69 4.86
C LYS A 97 -3.41 -5.96 4.98
N GLN A 98 -2.73 -7.10 5.00
CA GLN A 98 -3.34 -8.43 5.13
C GLN A 98 -3.60 -8.73 6.62
N TYR A 99 -4.60 -8.06 7.21
CA TYR A 99 -4.96 -8.22 8.62
C TYR A 99 -6.16 -9.14 8.82
N LYS A 100 -6.17 -9.83 9.96
CA LYS A 100 -7.26 -10.75 10.37
C LYS A 100 -8.44 -10.02 11.04
N SER A 101 -8.28 -8.74 11.37
CA SER A 101 -9.29 -7.89 12.00
C SER A 101 -9.53 -6.63 11.17
N ALA A 102 -10.60 -5.89 11.50
CA ALA A 102 -10.90 -4.61 10.87
C ALA A 102 -9.75 -3.61 11.10
N LEU A 103 -9.38 -2.91 10.02
CA LEU A 103 -8.29 -1.95 10.01
C LEU A 103 -8.61 -0.73 10.88
N THR A 104 -7.68 -0.36 11.75
CA THR A 104 -7.81 0.78 12.66
C THR A 104 -6.83 1.90 12.33
N TYR A 105 -7.05 3.08 12.89
CA TYR A 105 -6.08 4.17 12.82
C TYR A 105 -4.70 3.76 13.34
N SER A 106 -4.64 2.99 14.43
CA SER A 106 -3.38 2.56 15.04
C SER A 106 -2.53 1.69 14.11
N ASP A 107 -3.19 0.94 13.24
CA ASP A 107 -2.50 0.08 12.26
C ASP A 107 -1.86 0.90 11.14
N LEU A 108 -2.45 2.02 10.77
CA LEU A 108 -2.06 2.83 9.62
C LEU A 108 -1.28 4.11 9.97
N CYS A 109 -1.35 4.60 11.21
CA CYS A 109 -0.73 5.88 11.55
C CYS A 109 0.79 5.91 11.26
N GLY A 110 1.48 4.77 11.38
CA GLY A 110 2.89 4.63 11.03
C GLY A 110 3.13 4.75 9.52
N GLU A 111 2.32 4.08 8.71
CA GLU A 111 2.44 4.14 7.24
C GLU A 111 2.10 5.54 6.70
N MET A 112 1.05 6.16 7.23
CA MET A 112 0.75 7.56 6.91
C MET A 112 1.89 8.50 7.31
N GLY A 113 2.52 8.25 8.46
CA GLY A 113 3.71 8.99 8.89
C GLY A 113 4.90 8.82 7.95
N LYS A 114 5.17 7.59 7.51
CA LYS A 114 6.21 7.32 6.50
C LYS A 114 5.91 8.06 5.18
N LEU A 115 4.67 7.96 4.67
CA LEU A 115 4.26 8.68 3.47
C LEU A 115 4.57 10.18 3.59
N LEU A 116 4.12 10.83 4.66
CA LEU A 116 4.32 12.26 4.87
C LEU A 116 5.81 12.63 4.97
N ILE A 117 6.59 11.90 5.77
CA ILE A 117 8.01 12.20 5.97
C ILE A 117 8.82 11.99 4.69
N TYR A 118 8.61 10.89 3.99
CA TYR A 118 9.38 10.60 2.79
C TYR A 118 9.02 11.49 1.60
N THR A 119 7.77 11.91 1.47
CA THR A 119 7.38 12.90 0.47
C THR A 119 7.87 14.29 0.82
N PHE A 120 7.79 14.71 2.08
CA PHE A 120 8.34 15.98 2.56
C PHE A 120 9.86 16.08 2.33
N ASN A 121 10.60 15.03 2.63
CA ASN A 121 12.05 14.96 2.40
C ASN A 121 12.42 14.74 0.92
N ASN A 122 11.48 14.79 0.00
CA ASN A 122 11.69 14.53 -1.43
C ASN A 122 12.38 13.18 -1.71
N THR A 123 12.18 12.18 -0.85
CA THR A 123 12.70 10.82 -1.07
C THR A 123 12.02 10.16 -2.27
N TYR A 124 10.73 10.44 -2.44
CA TYR A 124 9.94 10.13 -3.63
C TYR A 124 8.85 11.19 -3.84
N PRO A 125 8.31 11.35 -5.07
CA PRO A 125 7.25 12.32 -5.34
C PRO A 125 5.97 12.01 -4.56
N ILE A 126 5.14 13.02 -4.33
CA ILE A 126 3.80 12.83 -3.76
C ILE A 126 2.96 11.99 -4.73
N PRO A 127 2.38 10.84 -4.32
CA PRO A 127 1.51 10.06 -5.18
C PRO A 127 0.25 10.85 -5.54
N GLN A 128 -0.32 10.61 -6.71
CA GLN A 128 -1.60 11.22 -7.11
C GLN A 128 -2.73 10.73 -6.21
N ASN A 129 -2.72 9.44 -5.91
CA ASN A 129 -3.63 8.83 -4.94
C ASN A 129 -2.87 7.86 -4.04
N TYR A 130 -3.30 7.79 -2.78
CA TYR A 130 -2.83 6.81 -1.80
C TYR A 130 -3.99 5.90 -1.43
N TYR A 131 -3.90 4.64 -1.82
CA TYR A 131 -4.91 3.63 -1.54
C TYR A 131 -4.43 2.68 -0.44
N ILE A 132 -5.31 2.39 0.49
CA ILE A 132 -5.08 1.39 1.51
C ILE A 132 -5.99 0.21 1.20
N LEU A 133 -5.41 -0.95 0.95
CA LEU A 133 -6.12 -2.16 0.62
C LEU A 133 -6.04 -3.16 1.77
N CYS A 134 -7.19 -3.60 2.23
CA CYS A 134 -7.32 -4.59 3.29
C CYS A 134 -8.46 -5.55 2.95
N PRO A 135 -8.28 -6.88 3.08
CA PRO A 135 -9.35 -7.85 2.84
C PRO A 135 -10.48 -7.73 3.87
N LYS A 136 -10.17 -7.29 5.07
CA LYS A 136 -11.13 -7.01 6.14
C LYS A 136 -11.66 -5.58 6.04
N ASP A 137 -12.79 -5.37 6.67
CA ASP A 137 -13.40 -4.06 6.78
C ASP A 137 -12.53 -3.05 7.53
N VAL A 138 -12.91 -1.81 7.44
CA VAL A 138 -12.30 -0.69 8.18
C VAL A 138 -13.16 -0.39 9.40
N SER A 139 -12.53 -0.15 10.54
CA SER A 139 -13.27 0.19 11.77
C SER A 139 -14.08 1.49 11.59
N GLN A 140 -15.29 1.54 12.15
CA GLN A 140 -16.14 2.72 12.07
C GLN A 140 -15.45 3.98 12.58
N SER A 141 -14.70 3.86 13.67
CA SER A 141 -13.92 4.98 14.23
C SER A 141 -12.87 5.54 13.26
N PHE A 142 -12.32 4.70 12.37
CA PHE A 142 -11.40 5.16 11.34
C PHE A 142 -12.14 5.79 10.15
N VAL A 143 -13.28 5.23 9.75
CA VAL A 143 -14.18 5.85 8.75
C VAL A 143 -14.58 7.26 9.19
N ASP A 144 -14.93 7.44 10.47
CA ASP A 144 -15.29 8.74 11.02
C ASP A 144 -14.14 9.76 10.97
N LEU A 145 -12.88 9.29 11.11
CA LEU A 145 -11.71 10.15 10.95
C LEU A 145 -11.48 10.61 9.50
N LEU A 146 -11.85 9.78 8.53
CA LEU A 146 -11.73 10.11 7.10
C LEU A 146 -12.82 11.05 6.62
N SER A 147 -13.92 11.15 7.38
CA SER A 147 -15.02 12.05 7.04
C SER A 147 -14.60 13.54 7.09
N ASN A 148 -15.43 14.44 6.59
CA ASN A 148 -15.15 15.90 6.53
C ASN A 148 -13.83 16.23 5.81
N ASN A 149 -13.58 15.57 4.67
CA ASN A 149 -12.34 15.77 3.89
C ASN A 149 -11.06 15.52 4.71
N GLY A 150 -11.09 14.53 5.61
CA GLY A 150 -9.92 14.16 6.42
C GLY A 150 -9.52 15.17 7.51
N LYS A 151 -10.36 16.16 7.80
CA LYS A 151 -10.06 17.18 8.81
C LYS A 151 -9.78 16.59 10.19
N ASN A 152 -10.57 15.61 10.61
CA ASN A 152 -10.39 14.91 11.88
C ASN A 152 -9.12 14.04 11.87
N LEU A 153 -8.80 13.43 10.74
CA LEU A 153 -7.56 12.67 10.55
C LEU A 153 -6.34 13.58 10.70
N LYS A 154 -6.36 14.75 10.06
CA LYS A 154 -5.27 15.72 10.15
C LYS A 154 -5.02 16.16 11.61
N ILE A 155 -6.07 16.47 12.37
CA ILE A 155 -5.96 16.81 13.79
C ILE A 155 -5.35 15.65 14.58
N LYS A 156 -5.82 14.44 14.35
CA LYS A 156 -5.33 13.25 15.06
C LYS A 156 -3.88 12.94 14.71
N LEU A 157 -3.48 13.06 13.45
CA LEU A 157 -2.08 12.92 13.03
C LEU A 157 -1.18 13.93 13.75
N LYS A 158 -1.57 15.20 13.79
CA LYS A 158 -0.83 16.24 14.53
C LYS A 158 -0.66 15.90 16.02
N ASN A 159 -1.75 15.53 16.68
CA ASN A 159 -1.73 15.25 18.12
C ASN A 159 -0.89 14.02 18.49
N TYR A 160 -0.76 13.05 17.59
CA TYR A 160 0.00 11.82 17.82
C TYR A 160 1.37 11.79 17.14
N TRP A 161 1.75 12.90 16.49
CA TRP A 161 2.99 12.94 15.71
C TRP A 161 4.21 12.58 16.56
N GLU A 162 4.47 13.33 17.62
CA GLU A 162 5.65 13.16 18.46
C GLU A 162 5.61 11.87 19.29
N THR A 163 4.43 11.48 19.76
CA THR A 163 4.30 10.39 20.73
C THR A 163 4.17 9.01 20.10
N VAL A 164 3.60 8.90 18.90
CA VAL A 164 3.28 7.63 18.25
C VAL A 164 3.92 7.55 16.87
N ILE A 165 3.71 8.54 16.00
CA ILE A 165 4.10 8.44 14.60
C ILE A 165 5.62 8.44 14.46
N ASN A 166 6.33 9.37 15.10
CA ASN A 166 7.79 9.43 15.08
C ASN A 166 8.43 8.14 15.59
N LYS A 167 7.87 7.51 16.63
CA LYS A 167 8.37 6.23 17.13
C LYS A 167 8.22 5.09 16.13
N LYS A 168 7.14 5.11 15.34
CA LYS A 168 6.88 4.10 14.31
C LYS A 168 7.73 4.29 13.06
N VAL A 169 8.09 5.54 12.74
CA VAL A 169 8.93 5.85 11.58
C VAL A 169 10.43 5.63 11.88
N GLY A 170 10.82 5.58 13.14
CA GLY A 170 12.19 5.30 13.58
C GLY A 170 13.16 6.46 13.33
N PRO A 171 14.40 6.20 12.86
CA PRO A 171 15.44 7.23 12.77
C PRO A 171 15.17 8.34 11.74
N ASN A 172 14.14 8.21 10.94
CA ASN A 172 13.75 9.19 9.94
C ASN A 172 12.72 10.22 10.46
N TRP A 173 12.57 10.31 11.78
CA TRP A 173 11.61 11.24 12.35
C TRP A 173 11.90 12.69 11.95
N VAL A 174 10.85 13.45 11.81
CA VAL A 174 10.89 14.89 11.53
C VAL A 174 9.99 15.58 12.53
N ALA A 175 10.45 16.69 13.12
CA ALA A 175 9.60 17.50 13.96
C ALA A 175 8.44 18.06 13.12
N LEU A 176 7.23 18.01 13.65
CA LEU A 176 6.07 18.58 12.98
C LEU A 176 6.24 20.12 12.95
N ASN A 177 6.36 20.66 11.77
CA ASN A 177 6.33 22.09 11.51
C ASN A 177 5.08 22.48 10.70
N GLU A 178 4.91 23.75 10.39
CA GLU A 178 3.74 24.22 9.64
C GLU A 178 3.71 23.76 8.17
N GLU A 179 4.86 23.32 7.64
CA GLU A 179 5.01 22.87 6.25
C GLU A 179 4.65 21.39 6.05
N LEU A 180 4.66 20.57 7.11
CA LEU A 180 4.17 19.18 7.15
C LEU A 180 2.68 19.15 7.49
#